data_28c3ab6f728d41cdcfe597736f505b05
#
_entry.id   28c3ab6f728d41cdcfe597736f505b05
#
_cell.length_a   1.000
_cell.length_b   1.000
_cell.length_c   1.000
_cell.angle_alpha   90.00
_cell.angle_beta   90.00
_cell.angle_gamma   90.00
#
_symmetry.space_group_name_H-M   'P 1'
#
loop_
_entity.id
_entity.type
_entity.pdbx_description
1 polymer ?
#
loop_
_entity_poly.entity_id
_entity_poly.type
_entity_poly.pdbx_seq_one_letter_code
_entity_poly.pdbx_strand_id
1 'polypeptide(L)'
;MKDVGQLIRTKVYDRLFGVLEYNGQNIPVYDSAGVPANAAQPYVLLSTFNSTELLEGSKQSYGQELSLLIEVCMKFDNSFGGKLICDNISNQITELIRTRQAGYLDLSPDWYIIRTLLESTNTLEQPVSTGVLTRRLIRFTFKIQQQ
;
A
#
# COMPACT_ATOMS: atom_id res chain seq x y z
N MET A 1 -10.16 -2.94 -23.38
CA MET A 1 -9.24 -2.70 -22.24
C MET A 1 -9.81 -3.36 -21.00
N LYS A 2 -8.99 -4.08 -20.26
CA LYS A 2 -9.38 -4.69 -18.99
C LYS A 2 -9.04 -3.76 -17.83
N ASP A 3 -9.83 -3.83 -16.75
CA ASP A 3 -9.50 -3.12 -15.53
C ASP A 3 -8.48 -3.92 -14.72
N VAL A 4 -7.38 -3.30 -14.37
CA VAL A 4 -6.30 -3.94 -13.63
C VAL A 4 -6.36 -3.67 -12.11
N GLY A 5 -7.31 -2.84 -11.68
CA GLY A 5 -7.39 -2.37 -10.29
C GLY A 5 -7.50 -3.50 -9.26
N GLN A 6 -8.40 -4.43 -9.48
CA GLN A 6 -8.57 -5.57 -8.58
C GLN A 6 -7.30 -6.44 -8.53
N LEU A 7 -6.67 -6.65 -9.66
CA LEU A 7 -5.45 -7.46 -9.73
C LEU A 7 -4.31 -6.83 -8.94
N ILE A 8 -4.07 -5.53 -9.10
CA ILE A 8 -3.05 -4.79 -8.35
C ILE A 8 -3.32 -4.87 -6.84
N ARG A 9 -4.53 -4.61 -6.41
CA ARG A 9 -4.87 -4.65 -4.98
C ARG A 9 -4.65 -6.04 -4.40
N THR A 10 -5.08 -7.07 -5.11
CA THR A 10 -4.87 -8.46 -4.69
C THR A 10 -3.39 -8.79 -4.57
N LYS A 11 -2.58 -8.41 -5.56
CA LYS A 11 -1.14 -8.69 -5.55
C LYS A 11 -0.41 -7.92 -4.45
N VAL A 12 -0.78 -6.68 -4.19
CA VAL A 12 -0.23 -5.91 -3.08
C VAL A 12 -0.63 -6.54 -1.74
N TYR A 13 -1.89 -6.89 -1.57
CA TYR A 13 -2.37 -7.57 -0.37
C TYR A 13 -1.59 -8.86 -0.11
N ASP A 14 -1.46 -9.71 -1.10
CA ASP A 14 -0.76 -10.99 -0.98
C ASP A 14 0.73 -10.81 -0.65
N ARG A 15 1.34 -9.74 -1.16
CA ARG A 15 2.75 -9.45 -0.88
C ARG A 15 2.96 -8.97 0.57
N LEU A 16 1.99 -8.30 1.16
CA LEU A 16 2.10 -7.73 2.50
C LEU A 16 1.55 -8.68 3.58
N PHE A 17 0.47 -9.37 3.30
CA PHE A 17 -0.21 -10.23 4.28
C PHE A 17 0.68 -11.38 4.72
N GLY A 18 0.83 -11.53 6.03
CA GLY A 18 1.66 -12.59 6.62
C GLY A 18 3.16 -12.37 6.53
N VAL A 19 3.61 -11.26 5.91
CA VAL A 19 5.04 -10.93 5.74
C VAL A 19 5.46 -9.79 6.65
N LEU A 20 4.58 -8.80 6.83
CA LEU A 20 4.85 -7.66 7.72
C LEU A 20 4.90 -8.10 9.17
N GLU A 21 5.96 -7.71 9.87
CA GLU A 21 6.23 -8.18 11.22
C GLU A 21 6.83 -7.05 12.07
N TYR A 22 6.43 -6.99 13.34
CA TYR A 22 7.03 -6.13 14.34
C TYR A 22 7.06 -6.86 15.69
N ASN A 23 8.24 -6.93 16.30
CA ASN A 23 8.46 -7.64 17.57
C ASN A 23 7.94 -9.09 17.58
N GLY A 24 8.13 -9.81 16.48
CA GLY A 24 7.72 -11.22 16.37
C GLY A 24 6.22 -11.42 16.13
N GLN A 25 5.45 -10.33 15.93
CA GLN A 25 4.02 -10.40 15.66
C GLN A 25 3.73 -9.98 14.23
N ASN A 26 2.88 -10.73 13.54
CA ASN A 26 2.41 -10.37 12.22
C ASN A 26 1.50 -9.15 12.28
N ILE A 27 1.69 -8.24 11.34
CA ILE A 27 0.88 -7.04 11.22
C ILE A 27 -0.33 -7.35 10.34
N PRO A 28 -1.58 -7.15 10.83
CA PRO A 28 -2.76 -7.35 10.02
C PRO A 28 -2.84 -6.37 8.86
N VAL A 29 -3.30 -6.84 7.72
CA VAL A 29 -3.53 -6.03 6.52
C VAL A 29 -5.00 -6.11 6.16
N TYR A 30 -5.65 -4.96 6.03
CA TYR A 30 -7.06 -4.86 5.66
C TYR A 30 -7.21 -4.14 4.33
N ASP A 31 -8.19 -4.56 3.56
CA ASP A 31 -8.55 -3.91 2.30
C ASP A 31 -9.79 -3.03 2.53
N SER A 32 -9.62 -1.72 2.31
CA SER A 32 -10.64 -0.68 2.42
C SER A 32 -11.33 -0.60 3.81
N ALA A 33 -12.60 -0.27 3.87
CA ALA A 33 -13.32 0.16 5.08
C ALA A 33 -13.66 -0.97 6.09
N GLY A 34 -13.21 -2.19 5.88
CA GLY A 34 -13.57 -3.35 6.70
C GLY A 34 -12.72 -3.57 7.94
N VAL A 35 -12.11 -2.53 8.51
CA VAL A 35 -11.30 -2.68 9.74
C VAL A 35 -12.22 -2.90 10.94
N PRO A 36 -12.08 -4.02 11.68
CA PRO A 36 -12.86 -4.24 12.89
C PRO A 36 -12.57 -3.18 13.96
N ALA A 37 -13.57 -2.84 14.74
CA ALA A 37 -13.41 -1.86 15.83
C ALA A 37 -12.38 -2.28 16.89
N ASN A 38 -12.17 -3.60 17.03
CA ASN A 38 -11.20 -4.19 17.95
C ASN A 38 -9.94 -4.71 17.26
N ALA A 39 -9.62 -4.18 16.07
CA ALA A 39 -8.42 -4.61 15.34
C ALA A 39 -7.16 -4.45 16.17
N ALA A 40 -6.27 -5.45 16.10
CA ALA A 40 -4.97 -5.38 16.74
C ALA A 40 -4.15 -4.21 16.17
N GLN A 41 -3.42 -3.53 17.05
CA GLN A 41 -2.57 -2.40 16.68
C GLN A 41 -1.09 -2.82 16.69
N PRO A 42 -0.26 -2.37 15.75
CA PRO A 42 -0.61 -1.60 14.55
C PRO A 42 -1.28 -2.44 13.47
N TYR A 43 -1.93 -1.81 12.52
CA TYR A 43 -2.46 -2.48 11.34
C TYR A 43 -2.18 -1.66 10.08
N VAL A 44 -2.29 -2.33 8.93
CA VAL A 44 -2.11 -1.73 7.62
C VAL A 44 -3.43 -1.74 6.87
N LEU A 45 -3.75 -0.65 6.22
CA LEU A 45 -4.97 -0.48 5.44
C LEU A 45 -4.60 -0.16 3.99
N LEU A 46 -5.08 -0.95 3.05
CA LEU A 46 -5.08 -0.59 1.63
C LEU A 46 -6.25 0.36 1.40
N SER A 47 -5.94 1.64 1.28
CA SER A 47 -6.92 2.71 1.30
C SER A 47 -7.37 3.10 -0.11
N THR A 48 -7.29 4.38 -0.45
CA THR A 48 -7.80 4.89 -1.72
C THR A 48 -7.01 4.40 -2.91
N PHE A 49 -7.74 4.14 -3.97
CA PHE A 49 -7.22 3.65 -5.23
C PHE A 49 -7.79 4.50 -6.36
N ASN A 50 -6.93 4.91 -7.28
CA ASN A 50 -7.31 5.68 -8.45
C ASN A 50 -6.58 5.16 -9.67
N SER A 51 -7.25 5.10 -10.81
CA SER A 51 -6.64 4.70 -12.06
C SER A 51 -7.02 5.65 -13.18
N THR A 52 -6.07 5.92 -14.06
CA THR A 52 -6.28 6.72 -15.25
C THR A 52 -5.68 6.00 -16.46
N GLU A 53 -6.34 6.10 -17.60
CA GLU A 53 -5.80 5.58 -18.83
C GLU A 53 -4.66 6.48 -19.33
N LEU A 54 -3.58 5.85 -19.77
CA LEU A 54 -2.47 6.58 -20.39
C LEU A 54 -2.80 6.92 -21.82
N LEU A 55 -2.73 8.21 -22.15
CA LEU A 55 -3.00 8.71 -23.50
C LEU A 55 -1.85 8.44 -24.49
N GLU A 56 -0.70 8.04 -23.99
CA GLU A 56 0.53 7.81 -24.75
C GLU A 56 0.59 6.40 -25.32
N GLY A 57 -0.46 5.95 -25.96
CA GLY A 57 -0.48 4.61 -26.54
C GLY A 57 -0.84 4.63 -28.01
N SER A 58 -0.43 3.58 -28.75
CA SER A 58 -1.01 3.31 -30.04
C SER A 58 -2.45 2.84 -29.88
N LYS A 59 -3.24 2.88 -30.94
CA LYS A 59 -4.64 2.38 -30.93
C LYS A 59 -4.76 0.90 -30.53
N GLN A 60 -3.65 0.19 -30.43
CA GLN A 60 -3.61 -1.24 -30.12
C GLN A 60 -2.97 -1.56 -28.77
N SER A 61 -2.56 -0.55 -28.01
CA SER A 61 -1.94 -0.79 -26.72
C SER A 61 -2.63 0.04 -25.64
N TYR A 62 -2.94 -0.61 -24.54
CA TYR A 62 -3.61 0.01 -23.40
C TYR A 62 -2.67 0.12 -22.23
N GLY A 63 -2.47 1.34 -21.74
CA GLY A 63 -1.71 1.61 -20.54
C GLY A 63 -2.58 2.27 -19.49
N GLN A 64 -2.28 2.00 -18.23
CA GLN A 64 -2.92 2.65 -17.08
C GLN A 64 -1.88 3.13 -16.09
N GLU A 65 -2.18 4.25 -15.46
CA GLU A 65 -1.46 4.72 -14.28
C GLU A 65 -2.37 4.59 -13.07
N LEU A 66 -1.91 3.85 -12.07
CA LEU A 66 -2.67 3.57 -10.86
C LEU A 66 -1.97 4.16 -9.66
N SER A 67 -2.76 4.79 -8.80
CA SER A 67 -2.30 5.33 -7.52
C SER A 67 -2.97 4.56 -6.39
N LEU A 68 -2.17 4.00 -5.50
CA LEU A 68 -2.64 3.27 -4.32
C LEU A 68 -2.10 3.92 -3.07
N LEU A 69 -2.97 4.25 -2.13
CA LEU A 69 -2.60 4.73 -0.81
C LEU A 69 -2.61 3.58 0.18
N ILE A 70 -1.49 3.35 0.82
CA ILE A 70 -1.36 2.39 1.92
C ILE A 70 -1.16 3.18 3.20
N GLU A 71 -1.93 2.84 4.23
CA GLU A 71 -1.87 3.50 5.53
C GLU A 71 -1.40 2.51 6.59
N VAL A 72 -0.40 2.92 7.37
CA VAL A 72 -0.01 2.24 8.61
C VAL A 72 -0.64 2.99 9.76
N CYS A 73 -1.52 2.35 10.50
CA CYS A 73 -2.29 2.97 11.57
C CYS A 73 -1.89 2.40 12.92
N MET A 74 -1.61 3.28 13.87
CA MET A 74 -1.35 2.88 15.24
C MET A 74 -1.88 3.92 16.22
N LYS A 75 -2.52 3.44 17.29
CA LYS A 75 -3.02 4.25 18.38
C LYS A 75 -2.15 4.07 19.62
N PHE A 76 -1.75 5.16 20.23
CA PHE A 76 -0.94 5.19 21.44
C PHE A 76 -1.71 5.82 22.58
N ASP A 77 -1.61 5.20 23.77
CA ASP A 77 -2.24 5.76 24.97
C ASP A 77 -1.46 6.96 25.52
N ASN A 78 -0.15 6.98 25.43
CA ASN A 78 0.72 8.11 25.78
C ASN A 78 2.07 8.04 25.05
N SER A 79 2.12 8.59 23.92
CA SER A 79 3.16 9.34 23.19
C SER A 79 4.62 8.88 23.08
N PHE A 80 5.04 7.66 23.33
CA PHE A 80 6.43 7.30 23.01
C PHE A 80 6.52 6.14 22.02
N GLY A 81 7.26 6.36 20.92
CA GLY A 81 7.68 5.31 20.00
C GLY A 81 6.76 5.01 18.83
N GLY A 82 5.61 5.69 18.70
CA GLY A 82 4.65 5.39 17.65
C GLY A 82 5.11 5.68 16.25
N LYS A 83 5.81 6.76 16.09
CA LYS A 83 6.38 7.12 14.79
C LYS A 83 7.42 6.09 14.34
N LEU A 84 8.26 5.62 15.27
CA LEU A 84 9.30 4.64 14.95
C LEU A 84 8.69 3.30 14.50
N ILE A 85 7.62 2.86 15.13
CA ILE A 85 6.92 1.64 14.73
C ILE A 85 6.30 1.81 13.34
N CYS A 86 5.59 2.90 13.12
CA CYS A 86 5.00 3.21 11.81
C CYS A 86 6.07 3.36 10.72
N ASP A 87 7.19 3.98 11.03
CA ASP A 87 8.30 4.13 10.09
C ASP A 87 8.96 2.78 9.76
N ASN A 88 9.11 1.90 10.75
CA ASN A 88 9.62 0.55 10.53
C ASN A 88 8.73 -0.25 9.60
N ILE A 89 7.42 -0.27 9.86
CA ILE A 89 6.45 -0.97 9.01
C ILE A 89 6.40 -0.34 7.62
N SER A 90 6.42 0.97 7.53
CA SER A 90 6.48 1.71 6.26
C SER A 90 7.70 1.32 5.44
N ASN A 91 8.86 1.18 6.07
CA ASN A 91 10.08 0.73 5.41
C ASN A 91 9.93 -0.68 4.84
N GLN A 92 9.37 -1.61 5.63
CA GLN A 92 9.09 -2.97 5.15
C GLN A 92 8.16 -2.97 3.93
N ILE A 93 7.09 -2.18 3.98
CA ILE A 93 6.14 -2.05 2.87
C ILE A 93 6.86 -1.51 1.62
N THR A 94 7.66 -0.47 1.78
CA THR A 94 8.38 0.13 0.66
C THR A 94 9.36 -0.84 0.03
N GLU A 95 10.10 -1.61 0.82
CA GLU A 95 11.01 -2.64 0.32
C GLU A 95 10.28 -3.76 -0.42
N LEU A 96 9.11 -4.18 0.06
CA LEU A 96 8.33 -5.24 -0.55
C LEU A 96 7.64 -4.81 -1.86
N ILE A 97 7.19 -3.58 -1.94
CA ILE A 97 6.45 -3.07 -3.11
C ILE A 97 7.41 -2.46 -4.15
N ARG A 98 8.39 -1.68 -3.70
CA ARG A 98 9.37 -1.03 -4.58
C ARG A 98 10.69 -1.79 -4.50
N THR A 99 10.69 -3.00 -5.05
CA THR A 99 11.89 -3.84 -5.12
C THR A 99 12.75 -3.45 -6.33
N ARG A 100 13.97 -3.97 -6.35
CA ARG A 100 14.86 -3.89 -7.52
C ARG A 100 14.73 -5.17 -8.35
N GLN A 101 14.92 -5.06 -9.66
CA GLN A 101 15.00 -6.18 -10.59
C GLN A 101 13.69 -7.01 -10.66
N ALA A 102 13.82 -8.34 -10.72
CA ALA A 102 12.72 -9.28 -10.94
C ALA A 102 11.69 -9.38 -9.78
N GLY A 103 11.83 -8.55 -8.76
CA GLY A 103 10.92 -8.55 -7.61
C GLY A 103 9.62 -7.78 -7.80
N TYR A 104 9.34 -7.26 -8.97
CA TYR A 104 8.07 -6.56 -9.23
C TYR A 104 6.87 -7.49 -9.07
N LEU A 105 5.70 -6.88 -8.80
CA LEU A 105 4.45 -7.62 -8.76
C LEU A 105 4.19 -8.29 -10.11
N ASP A 106 3.86 -9.57 -10.09
CA ASP A 106 3.53 -10.32 -11.31
C ASP A 106 2.07 -10.14 -11.65
N LEU A 107 1.80 -9.45 -12.75
CA LEU A 107 0.45 -9.17 -13.26
C LEU A 107 0.12 -10.01 -14.51
N SER A 108 0.97 -10.98 -14.85
CA SER A 108 0.72 -11.85 -16.01
C SER A 108 -0.60 -12.62 -15.88
N PRO A 109 -1.22 -13.09 -16.99
CA PRO A 109 -0.72 -12.98 -18.37
C PRO A 109 -1.12 -11.67 -19.08
N ASP A 110 -2.07 -10.89 -18.54
CA ASP A 110 -2.68 -9.80 -19.29
C ASP A 110 -1.93 -8.46 -19.17
N TRP A 111 -1.15 -8.28 -18.11
CA TRP A 111 -0.54 -7.01 -17.77
C TRP A 111 0.91 -7.17 -17.32
N TYR A 112 1.69 -6.11 -17.49
CA TYR A 112 3.01 -5.99 -16.87
C TYR A 112 3.24 -4.58 -16.34
N ILE A 113 4.07 -4.47 -15.30
CA ILE A 113 4.44 -3.19 -14.71
C ILE A 113 5.62 -2.62 -15.46
N ILE A 114 5.45 -1.40 -16.00
CA ILE A 114 6.54 -0.63 -16.59
C ILE A 114 7.35 0.03 -15.49
N ARG A 115 6.67 0.61 -14.49
CA ARG A 115 7.32 1.35 -13.41
C ARG A 115 6.47 1.33 -12.15
N THR A 116 7.14 1.13 -11.02
CA THR A 116 6.59 1.38 -9.68
C THR A 116 7.31 2.57 -9.09
N LEU A 117 6.57 3.55 -8.64
CA LEU A 117 7.10 4.79 -8.06
C LEU A 117 6.56 4.95 -6.64
N LEU A 118 7.44 5.20 -5.68
CA LEU A 118 7.05 5.75 -4.40
C LEU A 118 6.81 7.24 -4.58
N GLU A 119 5.54 7.63 -4.66
CA GLU A 119 5.17 9.01 -4.96
C GLU A 119 5.36 9.93 -3.77
N SER A 120 4.89 9.50 -2.60
CA SER A 120 5.02 10.28 -1.37
C SER A 120 4.87 9.42 -0.13
N THR A 121 5.48 9.88 0.95
CA THR A 121 5.20 9.39 2.30
C THR A 121 4.85 10.58 3.19
N ASN A 122 3.90 10.38 4.08
CA ASN A 122 3.42 11.43 4.96
C ASN A 122 3.00 10.84 6.30
N THR A 123 3.17 11.59 7.38
CA THR A 123 2.74 11.17 8.71
C THR A 123 1.70 12.13 9.24
N LEU A 124 0.56 11.61 9.65
CA LEU A 124 -0.51 12.37 10.30
C LEU A 124 -0.66 11.89 11.74
N GLU A 125 -0.81 12.85 12.64
CA GLU A 125 -1.12 12.59 14.05
C GLU A 125 -2.46 13.23 14.38
N GLN A 126 -3.36 12.47 14.98
CA GLN A 126 -4.67 12.94 15.37
C GLN A 126 -4.90 12.64 16.84
N PRO A 127 -5.08 13.67 17.70
CA PRO A 127 -5.50 13.44 19.08
C PRO A 127 -6.87 12.78 19.12
N VAL A 128 -7.00 11.75 19.93
CA VAL A 128 -8.26 11.08 20.21
C VAL A 128 -8.47 11.05 21.72
N SER A 129 -9.69 10.75 22.20
CA SER A 129 -10.04 10.81 23.63
C SER A 129 -9.14 9.91 24.51
N THR A 130 -8.55 8.87 23.94
CA THR A 130 -7.74 7.86 24.67
C THR A 130 -6.28 7.85 24.24
N GLY A 131 -5.79 8.88 23.54
CA GLY A 131 -4.39 8.96 23.12
C GLY A 131 -4.18 9.68 21.82
N VAL A 132 -3.22 9.22 21.01
CA VAL A 132 -2.91 9.77 19.70
C VAL A 132 -2.98 8.67 18.66
N LEU A 133 -3.74 8.92 17.58
CA LEU A 133 -3.75 8.06 16.40
C LEU A 133 -2.68 8.57 15.43
N THR A 134 -1.67 7.73 15.16
CA THR A 134 -0.63 7.99 14.18
C THR A 134 -0.93 7.22 12.90
N ARG A 135 -0.90 7.91 11.78
CA ARG A 135 -1.13 7.32 10.46
C ARG A 135 0.04 7.66 9.56
N ARG A 136 0.73 6.64 9.07
CA ARG A 136 1.76 6.79 8.04
C ARG A 136 1.14 6.51 6.69
N LEU A 137 1.09 7.50 5.83
CA LEU A 137 0.48 7.44 4.52
C LEU A 137 1.57 7.20 3.47
N ILE A 138 1.44 6.13 2.70
CA ILE A 138 2.41 5.76 1.68
C ILE A 138 1.67 5.66 0.35
N ARG A 139 2.01 6.51 -0.60
CA ARG A 139 1.39 6.52 -1.92
C ARG A 139 2.34 5.95 -2.95
N PHE A 140 1.88 4.90 -3.60
CA PHE A 140 2.56 4.30 -4.75
C PHE A 140 1.82 4.62 -6.04
N THR A 141 2.58 4.82 -7.09
CA THR A 141 2.05 4.95 -8.45
C THR A 141 2.64 3.85 -9.31
N PHE A 142 1.78 3.12 -10.01
CA PHE A 142 2.15 2.04 -10.93
C PHE A 142 1.81 2.45 -12.34
N LYS A 143 2.80 2.39 -13.22
CA LYS A 143 2.59 2.53 -14.66
C LYS A 143 2.56 1.13 -15.26
N ILE A 144 1.44 0.78 -15.89
CA ILE A 144 1.14 -0.59 -16.29
C ILE A 144 0.72 -0.60 -17.76
N GLN A 145 1.13 -1.64 -18.45
CA GLN A 145 0.79 -1.87 -19.84
C GLN A 145 0.06 -3.20 -19.99
N GLN A 146 -1.01 -3.22 -20.77
CA GLN A 146 -1.68 -4.46 -21.18
C GLN A 146 -0.85 -5.15 -22.25
N GLN A 147 -0.68 -6.46 -22.11
CA GLN A 147 -0.02 -7.28 -23.12
C GLN A 147 -0.94 -7.61 -24.29
#